data_c24fb07f338a5d853104ff0bd25758c0
#
_entry.id   c24fb07f338a5d853104ff0bd25758c0
#
_cell.length_a   1.000
_cell.length_b   1.000
_cell.length_c   1.000
_cell.angle_alpha   90.00
_cell.angle_beta   90.00
_cell.angle_gamma   90.00
#
_symmetry.space_group_name_H-M   'P 1'
#
loop_
_entity.id
_entity.type
_entity.pdbx_description
1 polymer ?
#
loop_
_entity_poly.entity_id
_entity_poly.type
_entity_poly.pdbx_seq_one_letter_code
_entity_poly.pdbx_strand_id
1 'polypeptide(L)'
;MHSVGIVLHPQRDSAEAVNAILDWADRNGGTVYGIGNEIVRLNCAATAVTADELAKRSDLIVSLGGDGTMLRAMRLADGQRAPVLGVNLGKLGFLAEVDVPDLPGALSAIEKHDYTIEPRLAVDSVVAGQRVTAFNDIAVVRVPGDGLAAVAVQVDGQPFVSYAADAVIVATPTGSTAYSFSAGGPIVSPAVEALLVTPAAPHSAYNRGLVLSVPDPVSLEVLPNSGTLAVEVDGRVSGHVRPGDILDITARPAAARVVRLGMTTFYQRARRKLGIADSAEIRSVAPAPEAVVAAFPRPQV
;
A
#
# COMPACT_ATOMS: atom_id res chain seq x y z
N MET A 1 9.38 -8.90 -22.33
CA MET A 1 8.21 -9.06 -21.45
C MET A 1 7.13 -9.72 -22.29
N HIS A 2 6.68 -10.93 -21.92
CA HIS A 2 5.78 -11.73 -22.75
C HIS A 2 4.42 -12.00 -22.07
N SER A 3 4.26 -11.63 -20.82
CA SER A 3 3.03 -11.91 -20.07
C SER A 3 2.69 -10.79 -19.10
N VAL A 4 1.41 -10.38 -19.12
CA VAL A 4 0.87 -9.33 -18.27
C VAL A 4 -0.34 -9.86 -17.51
N GLY A 5 -0.30 -9.76 -16.18
CA GLY A 5 -1.45 -10.01 -15.32
C GLY A 5 -2.24 -8.74 -15.07
N ILE A 6 -3.56 -8.76 -15.20
CA ILE A 6 -4.41 -7.62 -14.87
C ILE A 6 -5.22 -7.89 -13.59
N VAL A 7 -5.28 -6.88 -12.73
CA VAL A 7 -6.05 -6.87 -11.48
C VAL A 7 -7.02 -5.71 -11.55
N LEU A 8 -8.34 -5.99 -11.60
CA LEU A 8 -9.37 -5.01 -11.91
C LEU A 8 -10.05 -4.49 -10.65
N HIS A 9 -10.41 -3.21 -10.64
CA HIS A 9 -11.30 -2.68 -9.62
C HIS A 9 -12.68 -3.38 -9.68
N PRO A 10 -13.28 -3.74 -8.54
CA PRO A 10 -14.51 -4.55 -8.54
C PRO A 10 -15.72 -3.85 -9.17
N GLN A 11 -15.75 -2.52 -9.21
CA GLN A 11 -16.94 -1.77 -9.63
C GLN A 11 -16.69 -0.70 -10.70
N ARG A 12 -15.41 -0.29 -10.93
CA ARG A 12 -15.10 0.75 -11.93
C ARG A 12 -14.96 0.13 -13.30
N ASP A 13 -15.34 0.89 -14.30
CA ASP A 13 -15.04 0.55 -15.68
C ASP A 13 -13.54 0.63 -15.93
N SER A 14 -13.01 -0.39 -16.55
CA SER A 14 -11.62 -0.53 -16.93
C SER A 14 -11.45 -0.97 -18.39
N ALA A 15 -12.52 -0.95 -19.18
CA ALA A 15 -12.53 -1.48 -20.55
C ALA A 15 -11.48 -0.78 -21.43
N GLU A 16 -11.39 0.55 -21.39
CA GLU A 16 -10.40 1.31 -22.15
C GLU A 16 -8.97 0.89 -21.81
N ALA A 17 -8.65 0.83 -20.51
CA ALA A 17 -7.31 0.43 -20.05
C ALA A 17 -6.99 -1.03 -20.41
N VAL A 18 -7.97 -1.94 -20.28
CA VAL A 18 -7.79 -3.35 -20.64
C VAL A 18 -7.58 -3.51 -22.15
N ASN A 19 -8.35 -2.81 -22.98
CA ASN A 19 -8.16 -2.85 -24.43
C ASN A 19 -6.77 -2.33 -24.81
N ALA A 20 -6.28 -1.25 -24.22
CA ALA A 20 -4.94 -0.74 -24.47
C ALA A 20 -3.84 -1.77 -24.13
N ILE A 21 -4.04 -2.56 -23.04
CA ILE A 21 -3.10 -3.62 -22.65
C ILE A 21 -3.19 -4.81 -23.62
N LEU A 22 -4.39 -5.21 -24.04
CA LEU A 22 -4.61 -6.29 -25.00
C LEU A 22 -3.98 -5.95 -26.35
N ASP A 23 -4.24 -4.75 -26.87
CA ASP A 23 -3.66 -4.27 -28.12
C ASP A 23 -2.13 -4.19 -28.08
N TRP A 24 -1.57 -3.79 -26.94
CA TRP A 24 -0.14 -3.78 -26.75
C TRP A 24 0.43 -5.19 -26.69
N ALA A 25 -0.20 -6.12 -25.98
CA ALA A 25 0.23 -7.50 -25.88
C ALA A 25 0.19 -8.20 -27.24
N ASP A 26 -0.88 -8.00 -28.02
CA ASP A 26 -1.04 -8.59 -29.36
C ASP A 26 0.11 -8.14 -30.30
N ARG A 27 0.41 -6.84 -30.34
CA ARG A 27 1.50 -6.28 -31.13
C ARG A 27 2.88 -6.84 -30.75
N ASN A 28 3.06 -7.26 -29.49
CA ASN A 28 4.32 -7.76 -28.97
C ASN A 28 4.35 -9.31 -28.82
N GLY A 29 3.33 -10.03 -29.31
CA GLY A 29 3.23 -11.48 -29.18
C GLY A 29 3.11 -11.95 -27.72
N GLY A 30 2.55 -11.09 -26.86
CA GLY A 30 2.39 -11.34 -25.44
C GLY A 30 1.04 -11.95 -25.07
N THR A 31 0.92 -12.42 -23.85
CA THR A 31 -0.32 -12.96 -23.27
C THR A 31 -0.80 -12.10 -22.12
N VAL A 32 -2.11 -11.79 -22.07
CA VAL A 32 -2.75 -11.11 -20.95
C VAL A 32 -3.52 -12.12 -20.12
N TYR A 33 -3.21 -12.19 -18.83
CA TYR A 33 -3.90 -13.00 -17.82
C TYR A 33 -4.78 -12.13 -16.94
N GLY A 34 -5.92 -12.66 -16.51
CA GLY A 34 -6.77 -12.00 -15.53
C GLY A 34 -7.51 -13.00 -14.64
N ILE A 35 -8.00 -12.54 -13.49
CA ILE A 35 -8.73 -13.38 -12.56
C ILE A 35 -10.10 -13.72 -13.16
N GLY A 36 -10.45 -15.00 -13.21
CA GLY A 36 -11.56 -15.53 -14.01
C GLY A 36 -12.88 -14.76 -13.84
N ASN A 37 -13.32 -14.48 -12.61
CA ASN A 37 -14.56 -13.73 -12.36
C ASN A 37 -14.48 -12.26 -12.81
N GLU A 38 -13.30 -11.64 -12.81
CA GLU A 38 -13.09 -10.27 -13.28
C GLU A 38 -13.15 -10.21 -14.82
N ILE A 39 -12.54 -11.19 -15.47
CA ILE A 39 -12.54 -11.32 -16.93
C ILE A 39 -13.96 -11.56 -17.47
N VAL A 40 -14.71 -12.47 -16.84
CA VAL A 40 -16.12 -12.73 -17.20
C VAL A 40 -16.96 -11.48 -17.04
N ARG A 41 -16.79 -10.73 -15.93
CA ARG A 41 -17.54 -9.48 -15.69
C ARG A 41 -17.26 -8.43 -16.77
N LEU A 42 -16.01 -8.31 -17.21
CA LEU A 42 -15.61 -7.33 -18.22
C LEU A 42 -15.84 -7.81 -19.66
N ASN A 43 -16.08 -9.11 -19.84
CA ASN A 43 -16.21 -9.75 -21.16
C ASN A 43 -15.02 -9.42 -22.08
N CYS A 44 -13.77 -9.55 -21.59
CA CYS A 44 -12.57 -9.22 -22.35
C CYS A 44 -11.80 -10.48 -22.79
N ALA A 45 -10.91 -10.32 -23.77
CA ALA A 45 -10.14 -11.42 -24.40
C ALA A 45 -8.93 -11.91 -23.58
N ALA A 46 -8.77 -11.47 -22.31
CA ALA A 46 -7.69 -11.96 -21.48
C ALA A 46 -7.87 -13.44 -21.08
N THR A 47 -6.78 -14.16 -20.91
CA THR A 47 -6.81 -15.56 -20.45
C THR A 47 -7.15 -15.64 -18.97
N ALA A 48 -8.24 -16.31 -18.64
CA ALA A 48 -8.69 -16.49 -17.26
C ALA A 48 -7.76 -17.43 -16.49
N VAL A 49 -7.33 -17.00 -15.30
CA VAL A 49 -6.51 -17.78 -14.35
C VAL A 49 -7.06 -17.61 -12.94
N THR A 50 -6.55 -18.41 -11.99
CA THR A 50 -6.82 -18.21 -10.56
C THR A 50 -5.98 -17.03 -10.02
N ALA A 51 -6.38 -16.48 -8.87
CA ALA A 51 -5.62 -15.43 -8.20
C ALA A 51 -4.17 -15.88 -7.90
N ASP A 52 -3.98 -17.11 -7.47
CA ASP A 52 -2.66 -17.69 -7.14
C ASP A 52 -1.77 -17.94 -8.37
N GLU A 53 -2.37 -18.14 -9.53
CA GLU A 53 -1.64 -18.33 -10.78
C GLU A 53 -1.26 -17.01 -11.44
N LEU A 54 -2.00 -15.94 -11.20
CA LEU A 54 -1.83 -14.66 -11.89
C LEU A 54 -0.38 -14.17 -11.82
N ALA A 55 0.14 -14.03 -10.62
CA ALA A 55 1.48 -13.49 -10.43
C ALA A 55 2.59 -14.46 -10.85
N LYS A 56 2.35 -15.78 -10.76
CA LYS A 56 3.29 -16.80 -11.19
C LYS A 56 3.48 -16.85 -12.71
N ARG A 57 2.42 -16.52 -13.45
CA ARG A 57 2.40 -16.54 -14.93
C ARG A 57 2.74 -15.21 -15.57
N SER A 58 2.84 -14.14 -14.78
CA SER A 58 3.03 -12.79 -15.29
C SER A 58 4.45 -12.28 -15.10
N ASP A 59 4.99 -11.61 -16.12
CA ASP A 59 6.22 -10.83 -16.02
C ASP A 59 5.97 -9.45 -15.42
N LEU A 60 4.73 -8.95 -15.55
CA LEU A 60 4.25 -7.67 -15.01
C LEU A 60 2.81 -7.85 -14.54
N ILE A 61 2.45 -7.25 -13.41
CA ILE A 61 1.06 -7.11 -12.97
C ILE A 61 0.64 -5.67 -13.15
N VAL A 62 -0.48 -5.43 -13.83
CA VAL A 62 -1.07 -4.09 -13.98
C VAL A 62 -2.33 -4.01 -13.12
N SER A 63 -2.29 -3.14 -12.13
CA SER A 63 -3.41 -2.82 -11.24
C SER A 63 -4.25 -1.71 -11.86
N LEU A 64 -5.48 -2.00 -12.23
CA LEU A 64 -6.44 -1.06 -12.81
C LEU A 64 -7.45 -0.61 -11.75
N GLY A 65 -7.16 0.53 -11.08
CA GLY A 65 -8.02 1.01 -10.00
C GLY A 65 -7.40 2.11 -9.17
N GLY A 66 -7.80 2.19 -7.90
CA GLY A 66 -7.18 3.07 -6.89
C GLY A 66 -6.24 2.30 -5.97
N ASP A 67 -5.89 2.94 -4.83
CA ASP A 67 -4.94 2.39 -3.85
C ASP A 67 -5.36 0.99 -3.35
N GLY A 68 -6.65 0.74 -3.09
CA GLY A 68 -7.13 -0.58 -2.65
C GLY A 68 -6.92 -1.69 -3.70
N THR A 69 -7.03 -1.38 -5.01
CA THR A 69 -6.72 -2.35 -6.08
C THR A 69 -5.22 -2.59 -6.15
N MET A 70 -4.43 -1.54 -5.96
CA MET A 70 -2.97 -1.63 -5.92
C MET A 70 -2.48 -2.50 -4.75
N LEU A 71 -3.03 -2.31 -3.54
CA LEU A 71 -2.74 -3.17 -2.37
C LEU A 71 -3.07 -4.63 -2.65
N ARG A 72 -4.20 -4.90 -3.32
CA ARG A 72 -4.56 -6.26 -3.73
C ARG A 72 -3.57 -6.84 -4.73
N ALA A 73 -3.15 -6.07 -5.72
CA ALA A 73 -2.16 -6.50 -6.70
C ALA A 73 -0.79 -6.78 -6.05
N MET A 74 -0.36 -5.95 -5.09
CA MET A 74 0.86 -6.19 -4.32
C MET A 74 0.77 -7.47 -3.48
N ARG A 75 -0.39 -7.76 -2.84
CA ARG A 75 -0.59 -9.03 -2.12
C ARG A 75 -0.54 -10.25 -3.03
N LEU A 76 -1.07 -10.17 -4.25
CA LEU A 76 -0.95 -11.24 -5.25
C LEU A 76 0.49 -11.43 -5.73
N ALA A 77 1.26 -10.34 -5.82
CA ALA A 77 2.67 -10.34 -6.22
C ALA A 77 3.62 -10.74 -5.08
N ASP A 78 3.13 -10.86 -3.84
CA ASP A 78 3.95 -11.17 -2.67
C ASP A 78 4.71 -12.49 -2.85
N GLY A 79 6.03 -12.44 -2.65
CA GLY A 79 6.93 -13.58 -2.86
C GLY A 79 7.12 -13.99 -4.33
N GLN A 80 6.56 -13.24 -5.30
CA GLN A 80 6.70 -13.49 -6.72
C GLN A 80 7.67 -12.50 -7.39
N ARG A 81 8.09 -12.81 -8.63
CA ARG A 81 9.03 -11.96 -9.39
C ARG A 81 8.36 -10.79 -10.11
N ALA A 82 7.08 -10.90 -10.43
CA ALA A 82 6.36 -9.90 -11.20
C ALA A 82 6.26 -8.56 -10.43
N PRO A 83 6.78 -7.44 -10.96
CA PRO A 83 6.52 -6.13 -10.39
C PRO A 83 5.09 -5.68 -10.71
N VAL A 84 4.62 -4.67 -9.97
CA VAL A 84 3.26 -4.14 -10.08
C VAL A 84 3.30 -2.72 -10.63
N LEU A 85 2.59 -2.47 -11.73
CA LEU A 85 2.31 -1.13 -12.25
C LEU A 85 0.92 -0.69 -11.79
N GLY A 86 0.81 0.49 -11.19
CA GLY A 86 -0.47 1.07 -10.82
C GLY A 86 -1.02 2.01 -11.87
N VAL A 87 -2.22 1.73 -12.38
CA VAL A 87 -2.98 2.59 -13.30
C VAL A 87 -4.23 3.10 -12.60
N ASN A 88 -4.39 4.40 -12.56
CA ASN A 88 -5.47 5.08 -11.86
C ASN A 88 -6.72 5.21 -12.76
N LEU A 89 -7.88 4.75 -12.26
CA LEU A 89 -9.17 4.89 -12.94
C LEU A 89 -9.95 6.11 -12.43
N GLY A 90 -9.33 7.29 -12.44
CA GLY A 90 -10.01 8.57 -12.27
C GLY A 90 -9.89 9.27 -10.91
N LYS A 91 -9.53 8.60 -9.80
CA LYS A 91 -9.25 9.28 -8.52
C LYS A 91 -7.77 9.15 -8.17
N LEU A 92 -7.09 10.27 -8.05
CA LEU A 92 -5.68 10.31 -7.64
C LEU A 92 -5.45 9.53 -6.34
N GLY A 93 -4.57 8.54 -6.40
CA GLY A 93 -4.09 7.77 -5.25
C GLY A 93 -2.66 8.15 -4.86
N PHE A 94 -2.14 7.47 -3.84
CA PHE A 94 -0.73 7.56 -3.46
C PHE A 94 0.13 6.52 -4.18
N LEU A 95 -0.47 5.41 -4.61
CA LEU A 95 0.25 4.23 -5.10
C LEU A 95 0.34 4.18 -6.62
N ALA A 96 -0.75 4.49 -7.33
CA ALA A 96 -0.77 4.52 -8.79
C ALA A 96 -0.09 5.79 -9.31
N GLU A 97 0.66 5.65 -10.42
CA GLU A 97 1.40 6.74 -11.06
C GLU A 97 0.87 7.09 -12.45
N VAL A 98 0.26 6.13 -13.14
CA VAL A 98 -0.18 6.25 -14.52
C VAL A 98 -1.68 6.51 -14.57
N ASP A 99 -2.14 7.50 -15.33
CA ASP A 99 -3.55 7.66 -15.68
C ASP A 99 -3.86 6.93 -17.00
N VAL A 100 -5.14 6.59 -17.26
CA VAL A 100 -5.53 5.78 -18.43
C VAL A 100 -5.03 6.37 -19.76
N PRO A 101 -5.11 7.69 -20.02
CA PRO A 101 -4.59 8.27 -21.27
C PRO A 101 -3.07 8.08 -21.46
N ASP A 102 -2.31 7.96 -20.37
CA ASP A 102 -0.85 7.82 -20.40
C ASP A 102 -0.41 6.35 -20.49
N LEU A 103 -1.33 5.40 -20.37
CA LEU A 103 -1.02 3.97 -20.34
C LEU A 103 -0.27 3.46 -21.58
N PRO A 104 -0.61 3.86 -22.82
CA PRO A 104 0.16 3.42 -23.99
C PRO A 104 1.63 3.86 -23.94
N GLY A 105 1.90 5.07 -23.45
CA GLY A 105 3.26 5.58 -23.24
C GLY A 105 3.99 4.80 -22.15
N ALA A 106 3.30 4.49 -21.05
CA ALA A 106 3.81 3.68 -19.95
C ALA A 106 4.22 2.27 -20.40
N LEU A 107 3.36 1.59 -21.20
CA LEU A 107 3.66 0.27 -21.74
C LEU A 107 4.86 0.32 -22.70
N SER A 108 4.99 1.37 -23.52
CA SER A 108 6.15 1.58 -24.37
C SER A 108 7.46 1.79 -23.57
N ALA A 109 7.41 2.53 -22.47
CA ALA A 109 8.56 2.71 -21.58
C ALA A 109 8.98 1.38 -20.93
N ILE A 110 7.99 0.57 -20.51
CA ILE A 110 8.23 -0.75 -19.93
C ILE A 110 8.90 -1.68 -20.95
N GLU A 111 8.46 -1.68 -22.20
CA GLU A 111 9.06 -2.45 -23.28
C GLU A 111 10.53 -2.07 -23.50
N LYS A 112 10.86 -0.79 -23.42
CA LYS A 112 12.22 -0.26 -23.53
C LYS A 112 13.05 -0.40 -22.25
N HIS A 113 12.50 -0.99 -21.19
CA HIS A 113 13.11 -1.08 -19.86
C HIS A 113 13.42 0.29 -19.24
N ASP A 114 12.70 1.33 -19.64
CA ASP A 114 12.82 2.69 -19.10
C ASP A 114 11.90 2.89 -17.89
N TYR A 115 12.21 2.21 -16.80
CA TYR A 115 11.53 2.30 -15.51
C TYR A 115 12.47 1.92 -14.37
N THR A 116 12.07 2.27 -13.17
CA THR A 116 12.74 1.83 -11.95
C THR A 116 11.82 0.93 -11.11
N ILE A 117 12.41 0.13 -10.24
CA ILE A 117 11.67 -0.68 -9.26
C ILE A 117 11.78 -0.03 -7.90
N GLU A 118 10.65 0.25 -7.29
CA GLU A 118 10.53 0.73 -5.92
C GLU A 118 10.08 -0.43 -5.02
N PRO A 119 10.95 -0.93 -4.13
CA PRO A 119 10.57 -2.00 -3.20
C PRO A 119 9.53 -1.49 -2.19
N ARG A 120 8.62 -2.36 -1.78
CA ARG A 120 7.61 -2.09 -0.75
C ARG A 120 7.75 -3.02 0.42
N LEU A 121 7.79 -2.43 1.60
CA LEU A 121 7.76 -3.13 2.87
C LEU A 121 6.34 -3.63 3.14
N ALA A 122 6.22 -4.83 3.70
CA ALA A 122 4.98 -5.34 4.28
C ALA A 122 5.15 -5.60 5.77
N VAL A 123 4.05 -5.68 6.49
CA VAL A 123 3.97 -6.20 7.85
C VAL A 123 3.18 -7.50 7.85
N ASP A 124 3.71 -8.49 8.55
CA ASP A 124 3.12 -9.81 8.71
C ASP A 124 2.71 -10.04 10.16
N SER A 125 1.63 -10.77 10.35
CA SER A 125 1.18 -11.26 11.66
C SER A 125 0.43 -12.58 11.51
N VAL A 126 0.00 -13.16 12.64
CA VAL A 126 -0.87 -14.33 12.68
C VAL A 126 -2.16 -13.95 13.40
N VAL A 127 -3.29 -14.00 12.70
CA VAL A 127 -4.62 -13.68 13.24
C VAL A 127 -5.49 -14.93 13.13
N ALA A 128 -6.07 -15.37 14.24
CA ALA A 128 -6.88 -16.59 14.31
C ALA A 128 -6.19 -17.82 13.66
N GLY A 129 -4.88 -17.96 13.86
CA GLY A 129 -4.08 -19.06 13.31
C GLY A 129 -3.74 -18.94 11.82
N GLN A 130 -4.12 -17.85 11.16
CA GLN A 130 -3.81 -17.60 9.76
C GLN A 130 -2.80 -16.47 9.62
N ARG A 131 -1.78 -16.66 8.78
CA ARG A 131 -0.86 -15.60 8.42
C ARG A 131 -1.58 -14.53 7.62
N VAL A 132 -1.40 -13.28 8.01
CA VAL A 132 -1.90 -12.11 7.31
C VAL A 132 -0.75 -11.19 6.92
N THR A 133 -0.89 -10.51 5.79
CA THR A 133 0.11 -9.55 5.26
C THR A 133 -0.59 -8.25 4.91
N ALA A 134 -0.07 -7.14 5.44
CA ALA A 134 -0.51 -5.80 5.10
C ALA A 134 0.61 -5.00 4.42
N PHE A 135 0.26 -4.21 3.43
CA PHE A 135 1.15 -3.24 2.81
C PHE A 135 0.96 -1.82 3.34
N ASN A 136 -0.22 -1.52 3.89
CA ASN A 136 -0.43 -0.29 4.64
C ASN A 136 -0.21 -0.52 6.14
N ASP A 137 -1.11 -1.24 6.79
CA ASP A 137 -1.14 -1.34 8.25
C ASP A 137 -1.88 -2.58 8.76
N ILE A 138 -1.51 -2.98 9.98
CA ILE A 138 -2.29 -3.86 10.85
C ILE A 138 -2.73 -3.02 12.05
N ALA A 139 -4.03 -2.95 12.32
CA ALA A 139 -4.58 -2.20 13.41
C ALA A 139 -5.41 -3.09 14.35
N VAL A 140 -5.28 -2.88 15.64
CA VAL A 140 -6.22 -3.39 16.65
C VAL A 140 -7.19 -2.27 16.99
N VAL A 141 -8.48 -2.50 16.73
CA VAL A 141 -9.54 -1.48 16.76
C VAL A 141 -10.61 -1.88 17.74
N ARG A 142 -11.09 -0.96 18.56
CA ARG A 142 -12.20 -1.23 19.47
C ARG A 142 -13.45 -1.66 18.72
N VAL A 143 -14.16 -2.63 19.27
CA VAL A 143 -15.50 -2.97 18.79
C VAL A 143 -16.51 -2.03 19.46
N PRO A 144 -17.42 -1.39 18.73
CA PRO A 144 -18.45 -0.53 19.32
C PRO A 144 -19.27 -1.28 20.39
N GLY A 145 -19.33 -0.70 21.59
CA GLY A 145 -20.03 -1.31 22.75
C GLY A 145 -19.12 -2.08 23.70
N ASP A 146 -17.92 -2.48 23.31
CA ASP A 146 -17.00 -3.29 24.15
C ASP A 146 -15.97 -2.44 24.94
N GLY A 147 -16.10 -1.11 24.94
CA GLY A 147 -15.18 -0.21 25.64
C GLY A 147 -14.03 0.28 24.78
N LEU A 148 -12.92 0.64 25.43
CA LEU A 148 -11.69 1.14 24.77
C LEU A 148 -10.75 -0.01 24.41
N ALA A 149 -9.90 0.23 23.41
CA ALA A 149 -8.74 -0.62 23.17
C ALA A 149 -7.66 -0.26 24.20
N ALA A 150 -7.48 -1.13 25.19
CA ALA A 150 -6.36 -1.04 26.13
C ALA A 150 -5.26 -2.01 25.66
N VAL A 151 -4.16 -1.47 25.13
CA VAL A 151 -3.11 -2.24 24.43
C VAL A 151 -1.73 -1.82 24.94
N ALA A 152 -0.93 -2.78 25.39
CA ALA A 152 0.48 -2.58 25.66
C ALA A 152 1.29 -2.83 24.38
N VAL A 153 2.17 -1.90 24.08
CA VAL A 153 3.13 -1.97 22.96
C VAL A 153 4.48 -2.41 23.52
N GLN A 154 5.03 -3.48 23.00
CA GLN A 154 6.37 -3.93 23.25
C GLN A 154 7.19 -3.80 21.97
N VAL A 155 8.44 -3.41 22.10
CA VAL A 155 9.41 -3.29 21.01
C VAL A 155 10.63 -4.11 21.36
N ASP A 156 11.03 -5.03 20.50
CA ASP A 156 12.12 -5.97 20.75
C ASP A 156 11.98 -6.71 22.11
N GLY A 157 10.76 -7.15 22.42
CA GLY A 157 10.40 -7.83 23.66
C GLY A 157 10.43 -6.96 24.92
N GLN A 158 10.67 -5.65 24.80
CA GLN A 158 10.69 -4.72 25.92
C GLN A 158 9.38 -3.89 25.98
N PRO A 159 8.73 -3.82 27.15
CA PRO A 159 7.58 -2.93 27.31
C PRO A 159 7.95 -1.48 27.02
N PHE A 160 7.18 -0.81 26.18
CA PHE A 160 7.43 0.58 25.83
C PHE A 160 6.32 1.53 26.33
N VAL A 161 5.08 1.29 25.94
CA VAL A 161 3.95 2.15 26.29
C VAL A 161 2.64 1.34 26.28
N SER A 162 1.69 1.74 27.11
CA SER A 162 0.31 1.23 27.05
C SER A 162 -0.64 2.35 26.64
N TYR A 163 -1.49 2.06 25.69
CA TYR A 163 -2.52 2.99 25.21
C TYR A 163 -3.92 2.53 25.65
N ALA A 164 -4.76 3.49 26.04
CA ALA A 164 -6.20 3.36 25.99
C ALA A 164 -6.67 4.26 24.85
N ALA A 165 -7.19 3.69 23.77
CA ALA A 165 -7.42 4.40 22.51
C ALA A 165 -8.62 3.81 21.75
N ASP A 166 -9.01 4.41 20.63
CA ASP A 166 -9.95 3.80 19.70
C ASP A 166 -9.27 2.70 18.86
N ALA A 167 -7.98 2.87 18.56
CA ALA A 167 -7.17 1.88 17.89
C ALA A 167 -5.68 2.06 18.19
N VAL A 168 -4.88 1.00 17.98
CA VAL A 168 -3.42 1.05 17.86
C VAL A 168 -3.04 0.49 16.49
N ILE A 169 -2.33 1.28 15.71
CA ILE A 169 -2.03 1.03 14.29
C ILE A 169 -0.54 0.81 14.14
N VAL A 170 -0.14 -0.33 13.54
CA VAL A 170 1.23 -0.58 13.12
C VAL A 170 1.29 -0.49 11.60
N ALA A 171 1.92 0.55 11.08
CA ALA A 171 1.94 0.88 9.67
C ALA A 171 3.32 0.81 9.04
N THR A 172 3.36 0.48 7.76
CA THR A 172 4.52 0.62 6.89
C THR A 172 4.66 2.08 6.43
N PRO A 173 5.78 2.47 5.78
CA PRO A 173 5.87 3.75 5.09
C PRO A 173 4.79 3.96 4.02
N THR A 174 4.35 2.89 3.34
CA THR A 174 3.21 2.93 2.41
C THR A 174 1.92 3.33 3.14
N GLY A 175 1.67 2.74 4.30
CA GLY A 175 0.51 3.02 5.17
C GLY A 175 0.59 4.34 5.92
N SER A 176 1.75 5.03 5.89
CA SER A 176 1.89 6.36 6.52
C SER A 176 0.92 7.41 5.97
N THR A 177 0.35 7.18 4.78
CA THR A 177 -0.67 8.04 4.16
C THR A 177 -2.09 7.47 4.24
N ALA A 178 -2.30 6.38 5.01
CA ALA A 178 -3.58 5.69 5.21
C ALA A 178 -4.13 5.94 6.62
N TYR A 179 -4.47 4.89 7.36
CA TYR A 179 -5.10 5.02 8.68
C TYR A 179 -4.16 5.70 9.70
N SER A 180 -2.86 5.40 9.65
CA SER A 180 -1.86 6.09 10.49
C SER A 180 -1.89 7.61 10.30
N PHE A 181 -2.01 8.11 9.06
CA PHE A 181 -2.14 9.54 8.79
C PHE A 181 -3.41 10.14 9.41
N SER A 182 -4.55 9.47 9.25
CA SER A 182 -5.82 9.90 9.83
C SER A 182 -5.79 9.94 11.36
N ALA A 183 -4.96 9.09 11.98
CA ALA A 183 -4.71 9.06 13.42
C ALA A 183 -3.65 10.07 13.88
N GLY A 184 -3.10 10.91 12.99
CA GLY A 184 -2.11 11.93 13.31
C GLY A 184 -0.65 11.47 13.21
N GLY A 185 -0.40 10.32 12.59
CA GLY A 185 0.94 9.82 12.27
C GLY A 185 1.64 10.66 11.19
N PRO A 186 2.97 10.64 11.13
CA PRO A 186 3.74 11.39 10.14
C PRO A 186 3.64 10.75 8.75
N ILE A 187 3.82 11.55 7.70
CA ILE A 187 4.07 11.06 6.34
C ILE A 187 5.52 10.58 6.27
N VAL A 188 5.70 9.33 5.81
CA VAL A 188 7.02 8.72 5.64
C VAL A 188 7.24 8.37 4.17
N SER A 189 8.42 8.72 3.65
CA SER A 189 8.80 8.33 2.30
C SER A 189 8.79 6.80 2.16
N PRO A 190 8.23 6.25 1.07
CA PRO A 190 8.23 4.81 0.84
C PRO A 190 9.63 4.18 0.70
N ALA A 191 10.66 5.01 0.50
CA ALA A 191 12.06 4.58 0.45
C ALA A 191 12.70 4.37 1.84
N VAL A 192 12.02 4.77 2.92
CA VAL A 192 12.51 4.58 4.30
C VAL A 192 12.07 3.21 4.80
N GLU A 193 12.99 2.45 5.34
CA GLU A 193 12.71 1.18 6.02
C GLU A 193 12.41 1.45 7.50
N ALA A 194 11.14 1.65 7.81
CA ALA A 194 10.66 1.92 9.17
C ALA A 194 9.27 1.32 9.41
N LEU A 195 8.91 1.17 10.67
CA LEU A 195 7.54 0.94 11.14
C LEU A 195 7.04 2.15 11.91
N LEU A 196 5.74 2.42 11.79
CA LEU A 196 5.08 3.43 12.58
C LEU A 196 4.08 2.76 13.53
N VAL A 197 4.11 3.13 14.81
CA VAL A 197 3.06 2.75 15.77
C VAL A 197 2.30 4.02 16.14
N THR A 198 1.03 4.09 15.77
CA THR A 198 0.20 5.30 15.93
C THR A 198 -1.08 4.95 16.71
N PRO A 199 -1.33 5.54 17.88
CA PRO A 199 -2.61 5.41 18.55
C PRO A 199 -3.65 6.34 17.92
N ALA A 200 -4.88 5.86 17.72
CA ALA A 200 -6.01 6.68 17.27
C ALA A 200 -6.83 7.15 18.48
N ALA A 201 -7.06 8.44 18.60
CA ALA A 201 -7.80 9.08 19.69
C ALA A 201 -7.38 8.56 21.10
N PRO A 202 -6.08 8.57 21.46
CA PRO A 202 -5.63 8.02 22.74
C PRO A 202 -6.10 8.86 23.93
N HIS A 203 -6.49 8.17 25.00
CA HIS A 203 -6.84 8.75 26.30
C HIS A 203 -5.63 8.78 27.26
N SER A 204 -4.44 9.03 26.76
CA SER A 204 -3.20 9.06 27.55
C SER A 204 -2.45 10.38 27.33
N ALA A 205 -1.61 10.75 28.32
CA ALA A 205 -0.75 11.94 28.21
C ALA A 205 0.27 11.81 27.06
N TYR A 206 0.71 10.57 26.78
CA TYR A 206 1.56 10.28 25.62
C TYR A 206 0.67 9.88 24.44
N ASN A 207 0.60 10.75 23.44
CA ASN A 207 -0.25 10.63 22.26
C ASN A 207 0.53 10.77 20.95
N ARG A 208 1.84 10.50 20.97
CA ARG A 208 2.70 10.60 19.80
C ARG A 208 2.87 9.24 19.15
N GLY A 209 2.95 9.23 17.82
CA GLY A 209 3.36 8.07 17.06
C GLY A 209 4.84 7.78 17.26
N LEU A 210 5.20 6.51 17.19
CA LEU A 210 6.59 6.03 17.21
C LEU A 210 7.03 5.74 15.78
N VAL A 211 8.29 5.98 15.50
CA VAL A 211 8.98 5.50 14.29
C VAL A 211 10.07 4.54 14.75
N LEU A 212 9.98 3.30 14.29
CA LEU A 212 10.85 2.20 14.69
C LEU A 212 11.65 1.70 13.50
N SER A 213 12.80 1.12 13.73
CA SER A 213 13.58 0.45 12.69
C SER A 213 12.93 -0.89 12.29
N VAL A 214 13.16 -1.32 11.06
CA VAL A 214 12.56 -2.56 10.51
C VAL A 214 12.94 -3.84 11.25
N PRO A 215 14.18 -4.01 11.77
CA PRO A 215 14.54 -5.21 12.55
C PRO A 215 13.81 -5.36 13.88
N ASP A 216 13.23 -4.26 14.42
CA ASP A 216 12.63 -4.28 15.75
C ASP A 216 11.22 -4.87 15.66
N PRO A 217 10.97 -6.10 16.18
CA PRO A 217 9.63 -6.67 16.20
C PRO A 217 8.73 -5.89 17.17
N VAL A 218 7.46 -5.75 16.77
CA VAL A 218 6.42 -5.08 17.58
C VAL A 218 5.43 -6.12 18.06
N SER A 219 5.14 -6.14 19.36
CA SER A 219 4.07 -6.95 19.92
C SER A 219 3.00 -6.04 20.54
N LEU A 220 1.73 -6.33 20.23
CA LEU A 220 0.56 -5.67 20.79
C LEU A 220 -0.15 -6.64 21.74
N GLU A 221 -0.05 -6.40 23.04
CA GLU A 221 -0.76 -7.20 24.05
C GLU A 221 -2.07 -6.52 24.43
N VAL A 222 -3.18 -7.26 24.35
CA VAL A 222 -4.49 -6.79 24.76
C VAL A 222 -4.61 -6.89 26.29
N LEU A 223 -4.70 -5.74 26.95
CA LEU A 223 -4.70 -5.67 28.41
C LEU A 223 -6.01 -6.17 29.04
N PRO A 224 -6.00 -6.62 30.31
CA PRO A 224 -7.19 -7.17 30.98
C PRO A 224 -8.40 -6.23 31.05
N ASN A 225 -8.18 -4.92 31.03
CA ASN A 225 -9.23 -3.90 31.04
C ASN A 225 -9.70 -3.47 29.66
N SER A 226 -9.22 -4.12 28.60
CA SER A 226 -9.70 -3.94 27.23
C SER A 226 -11.00 -4.72 27.00
N GLY A 227 -11.82 -4.25 26.04
CA GLY A 227 -12.82 -5.09 25.39
C GLY A 227 -12.21 -6.01 24.34
N THR A 228 -13.06 -6.76 23.63
CA THR A 228 -12.68 -7.46 22.41
C THR A 228 -12.28 -6.43 21.34
N LEU A 229 -11.19 -6.67 20.61
CA LEU A 229 -10.72 -5.81 19.56
C LEU A 229 -10.79 -6.51 18.21
N ALA A 230 -11.21 -5.79 17.17
CA ALA A 230 -11.08 -6.25 15.79
C ALA A 230 -9.63 -6.05 15.32
N VAL A 231 -9.11 -7.02 14.58
CA VAL A 231 -7.83 -6.89 13.86
C VAL A 231 -8.13 -6.55 12.42
N GLU A 232 -7.75 -5.34 12.02
CA GLU A 232 -7.87 -4.88 10.64
C GLU A 232 -6.53 -4.99 9.93
N VAL A 233 -6.56 -5.49 8.69
CA VAL A 233 -5.41 -5.65 7.79
C VAL A 233 -5.70 -4.89 6.50
N ASP A 234 -4.96 -3.83 6.22
CA ASP A 234 -5.24 -2.89 5.12
C ASP A 234 -6.73 -2.45 5.09
N GLY A 235 -7.28 -2.11 6.27
CA GLY A 235 -8.66 -1.64 6.43
C GLY A 235 -9.75 -2.72 6.29
N ARG A 236 -9.40 -4.00 6.43
CA ARG A 236 -10.36 -5.12 6.41
C ARG A 236 -10.25 -5.95 7.67
N VAL A 237 -11.36 -6.21 8.32
CA VAL A 237 -11.40 -7.09 9.49
C VAL A 237 -10.97 -8.50 9.09
N SER A 238 -9.90 -8.98 9.71
CA SER A 238 -9.32 -10.32 9.51
C SER A 238 -9.54 -11.26 10.69
N GLY A 239 -9.96 -10.73 11.83
CA GLY A 239 -10.25 -11.51 13.04
C GLY A 239 -10.44 -10.61 14.24
N HIS A 240 -10.44 -11.23 15.42
CA HIS A 240 -10.60 -10.54 16.70
C HIS A 240 -9.59 -11.06 17.70
N VAL A 241 -9.17 -10.19 18.62
CA VAL A 241 -8.32 -10.50 19.77
C VAL A 241 -9.00 -10.08 21.06
N ARG A 242 -8.67 -10.76 22.15
CA ARG A 242 -9.30 -10.60 23.48
C ARG A 242 -8.23 -10.28 24.53
N PRO A 243 -8.62 -9.81 25.71
CA PRO A 243 -7.71 -9.63 26.83
C PRO A 243 -6.81 -10.85 27.07
N GLY A 244 -5.50 -10.62 27.11
CA GLY A 244 -4.46 -11.64 27.23
C GLY A 244 -3.88 -12.13 25.90
N ASP A 245 -4.51 -11.83 24.76
CA ASP A 245 -3.94 -12.17 23.46
C ASP A 245 -2.78 -11.21 23.11
N ILE A 246 -1.77 -11.75 22.44
CA ILE A 246 -0.61 -11.01 21.92
C ILE A 246 -0.61 -11.14 20.40
N LEU A 247 -0.51 -10.01 19.72
CA LEU A 247 -0.38 -9.92 18.28
C LEU A 247 1.06 -9.49 17.94
N ASP A 248 1.87 -10.44 17.51
CA ASP A 248 3.22 -10.17 17.03
C ASP A 248 3.20 -9.68 15.59
N ILE A 249 3.89 -8.57 15.33
CA ILE A 249 3.96 -7.93 14.03
C ILE A 249 5.42 -7.80 13.62
N THR A 250 5.75 -8.36 12.47
CA THR A 250 7.10 -8.33 11.90
C THR A 250 7.10 -7.63 10.56
N ALA A 251 8.15 -6.85 10.31
CA ALA A 251 8.34 -6.21 9.02
C ALA A 251 9.06 -7.14 8.04
N ARG A 252 8.66 -7.07 6.79
CA ARG A 252 9.29 -7.80 5.70
C ARG A 252 9.64 -6.83 4.56
N PRO A 253 10.94 -6.45 4.44
CA PRO A 253 11.41 -5.59 3.35
C PRO A 253 11.19 -6.21 1.98
N ALA A 254 11.04 -5.37 0.97
CA ALA A 254 10.92 -5.75 -0.44
C ALA A 254 9.87 -6.84 -0.72
N ALA A 255 8.78 -6.87 0.04
CA ALA A 255 7.70 -7.84 -0.08
C ALA A 255 6.97 -7.72 -1.43
N ALA A 256 6.88 -6.53 -1.99
CA ALA A 256 6.43 -6.28 -3.35
C ALA A 256 7.35 -5.29 -4.07
N ARG A 257 7.28 -5.28 -5.38
CA ARG A 257 8.06 -4.41 -6.27
C ARG A 257 7.11 -3.58 -7.11
N VAL A 258 7.22 -2.25 -7.03
CA VAL A 258 6.36 -1.32 -7.76
C VAL A 258 7.15 -0.68 -8.89
N VAL A 259 6.59 -0.71 -10.09
CA VAL A 259 7.15 -0.01 -11.27
C VAL A 259 6.97 1.49 -11.10
N ARG A 260 8.03 2.25 -11.36
CA ARG A 260 8.03 3.71 -11.39
C ARG A 260 8.61 4.21 -12.71
N LEU A 261 7.84 5.03 -13.37
CA LEU A 261 8.20 5.64 -14.66
C LEU A 261 8.78 7.05 -14.50
N GLY A 262 8.75 7.58 -13.26
CA GLY A 262 9.23 8.93 -12.98
C GLY A 262 8.28 10.04 -13.44
N MET A 263 7.03 9.72 -13.78
CA MET A 263 6.02 10.71 -14.19
C MET A 263 5.66 11.66 -13.05
N THR A 264 5.59 11.14 -11.83
CA THR A 264 5.34 11.92 -10.61
C THR A 264 6.11 11.35 -9.43
N THR A 265 6.63 12.22 -8.57
CA THR A 265 7.27 11.80 -7.32
C THR A 265 6.24 11.49 -6.24
N PHE A 266 6.65 10.73 -5.20
CA PHE A 266 5.83 10.51 -4.01
C PHE A 266 5.37 11.84 -3.38
N TYR A 267 6.28 12.83 -3.29
CA TYR A 267 6.00 14.13 -2.67
C TYR A 267 5.00 14.96 -3.47
N GLN A 268 5.06 14.92 -4.79
CA GLN A 268 4.08 15.58 -5.67
C GLN A 268 2.69 14.94 -5.49
N ARG A 269 2.60 13.60 -5.45
CA ARG A 269 1.33 12.91 -5.20
C ARG A 269 0.78 13.25 -3.81
N ALA A 270 1.62 13.22 -2.77
CA ALA A 270 1.22 13.56 -1.41
C ALA A 270 0.71 15.01 -1.32
N ARG A 271 1.44 15.98 -1.90
CA ARG A 271 1.03 17.40 -1.94
C ARG A 271 -0.34 17.57 -2.60
N ARG A 272 -0.55 16.96 -3.76
CA ARG A 272 -1.82 17.02 -4.50
C ARG A 272 -2.97 16.34 -3.75
N LYS A 273 -2.73 15.11 -3.27
CA LYS A 273 -3.77 14.29 -2.63
C LYS A 273 -4.22 14.86 -1.28
N LEU A 274 -3.30 15.39 -0.49
CA LEU A 274 -3.56 15.93 0.85
C LEU A 274 -3.88 17.43 0.83
N GLY A 275 -3.83 18.09 -0.33
CA GLY A 275 -4.06 19.53 -0.44
C GLY A 275 -3.03 20.34 0.33
N ILE A 276 -1.77 19.85 0.43
CA ILE A 276 -0.71 20.56 1.16
C ILE A 276 -0.40 21.87 0.43
N ALA A 277 -0.67 22.98 1.07
CA ALA A 277 -0.41 24.33 0.59
C ALA A 277 0.66 25.00 1.44
N ASP A 278 1.37 25.94 0.82
CA ASP A 278 2.32 26.80 1.53
C ASP A 278 1.59 27.67 2.55
N SER A 279 2.30 28.09 3.63
CA SER A 279 1.72 28.99 4.61
C SER A 279 1.30 30.33 3.97
N ALA A 280 0.28 30.98 4.52
CA ALA A 280 -0.26 32.21 3.95
C ALA A 280 0.80 33.33 3.89
N GLU A 281 1.74 33.35 4.86
CA GLU A 281 2.83 34.31 4.92
C GLU A 281 3.86 34.17 3.79
N ILE A 282 4.01 32.92 3.27
CA ILE A 282 4.97 32.62 2.17
C ILE A 282 4.31 32.85 0.81
N ARG A 283 2.99 32.74 0.69
CA ARG A 283 2.27 32.96 -0.59
C ARG A 283 2.38 34.37 -1.16
N SER A 284 2.78 35.35 -0.36
CA SER A 284 2.99 36.73 -0.79
C SER A 284 4.31 36.96 -1.53
N VAL A 285 5.22 35.99 -1.53
CA VAL A 285 6.45 36.02 -2.32
C VAL A 285 6.17 35.32 -3.66
N ALA A 286 6.42 36.04 -4.77
CA ALA A 286 6.13 35.55 -6.13
C ALA A 286 6.59 34.09 -6.36
N PRO A 287 5.85 33.31 -7.16
CA PRO A 287 6.23 31.92 -7.44
C PRO A 287 7.63 31.87 -8.03
N ALA A 288 8.48 31.04 -7.43
CA ALA A 288 9.75 30.68 -8.04
C ALA A 288 9.49 30.07 -9.43
N PRO A 289 10.29 30.39 -10.46
CA PRO A 289 10.14 29.77 -11.77
C PRO A 289 10.20 28.25 -11.60
N GLU A 290 9.35 27.55 -12.37
CA GLU A 290 9.33 26.08 -12.37
C GLU A 290 10.76 25.57 -12.55
N ALA A 291 11.32 24.99 -11.50
CA ALA A 291 12.63 24.37 -11.56
C ALA A 291 12.49 23.17 -12.51
N VAL A 292 13.13 23.28 -13.65
CA VAL A 292 13.40 22.13 -14.54
C VAL A 292 14.06 21.08 -13.66
N VAL A 293 13.36 19.97 -13.43
CA VAL A 293 13.87 18.84 -12.66
C VAL A 293 15.08 18.30 -13.42
N ALA A 294 16.28 18.73 -13.04
CA ALA A 294 17.50 18.10 -13.49
C ALA A 294 17.45 16.64 -13.03
N ALA A 295 17.53 15.73 -13.98
CA ALA A 295 17.57 14.30 -13.72
C ALA A 295 18.69 13.99 -12.73
N PHE A 296 18.36 13.45 -11.56
CA PHE A 296 19.35 12.96 -10.63
C PHE A 296 20.22 11.90 -11.30
N PRO A 297 21.55 11.91 -11.13
CA PRO A 297 22.40 10.88 -11.66
C PRO A 297 22.02 9.51 -11.05
N ARG A 298 21.83 8.53 -11.92
CA ARG A 298 21.50 7.15 -11.54
C ARG A 298 22.67 6.58 -10.73
N PRO A 299 22.44 5.90 -9.58
CA PRO A 299 23.51 5.12 -8.97
C PRO A 299 23.89 4.00 -9.93
N GLN A 300 25.16 3.92 -10.26
CA GLN A 300 25.73 2.77 -10.97
C GLN A 300 25.76 1.58 -10.01
N VAL A 301 25.13 0.48 -10.40
CA VAL A 301 25.28 -0.86 -9.79
C VAL A 301 26.30 -1.61 -10.62
#